data_f8e8fe459f6337a6c6c18998cc80fca3
#
_entry.id   f8e8fe459f6337a6c6c18998cc80fca3
#
_cell.length_a   1.000
_cell.length_b   1.000
_cell.length_c   1.000
_cell.angle_alpha   90.00
_cell.angle_beta   90.00
_cell.angle_gamma   90.00
#
_symmetry.space_group_name_H-M   'P 1'
#
loop_
_entity.id
_entity.type
_entity.pdbx_description
1 polymer ?
#
loop_
_entity_poly.entity_id
_entity_poly.type
_entity_poly.pdbx_seq_one_letter_code
_entity_poly.pdbx_strand_id
1 'polypeptide(L)'
;MHPRERLDYSPIDRRPPLRFPEGIRLVLWPLLALEEWDLSRPMARMVISPPQGQPQLPDLPNWSWHEYGMRVGFWRLKKMLERLRISPTVTLNAKVCETYPQVIEACIDNGWELNAHSYDQVPMHKLDDQRATINKSMDIIERFSGRRPRGWFGPGLTQTFDTLDYLAEAGIEYIGDWVLDDEPVTLKTAHRPVVALPYNFEIHDIVMMALQQHPSDVMYSRALDQFRCLYDEASERAKIMAIACHPYLSGVPHRIAHVQRAFEEILGHPGVVAWDGAKILDWYLAQSERR
;
A
#
# COMPACT_ATOMS: atom_id res chain seq x y z
N MET A 1 -11.29 -18.65 10.04
CA MET A 1 -10.08 -19.56 9.97
C MET A 1 -8.92 -18.90 10.66
N HIS A 2 -8.19 -19.64 11.53
CA HIS A 2 -7.03 -19.07 12.22
C HIS A 2 -5.89 -18.75 11.23
N PRO A 3 -5.08 -17.69 11.41
CA PRO A 3 -3.99 -17.35 10.49
C PRO A 3 -3.02 -18.49 10.16
N ARG A 4 -2.67 -19.33 11.13
CA ARG A 4 -1.78 -20.49 10.91
C ARG A 4 -2.40 -21.63 10.09
N GLU A 5 -3.70 -21.62 9.88
CA GLU A 5 -4.41 -22.59 9.01
C GLU A 5 -4.44 -22.11 7.56
N ARG A 6 -4.20 -20.81 7.34
CA ARG A 6 -4.25 -20.18 6.03
C ARG A 6 -2.99 -20.36 5.20
N LEU A 7 -1.86 -20.68 5.84
CA LEU A 7 -0.58 -20.89 5.18
C LEU A 7 0.25 -21.92 5.96
N ASP A 8 1.05 -22.67 5.22
CA ASP A 8 2.02 -23.61 5.80
C ASP A 8 3.35 -22.87 6.03
N TYR A 9 4.08 -23.21 7.10
CA TYR A 9 5.41 -22.67 7.30
C TYR A 9 6.37 -23.18 6.22
N SER A 10 6.92 -22.29 5.45
CA SER A 10 7.84 -22.57 4.36
C SER A 10 9.00 -21.57 4.40
N PRO A 11 10.13 -21.93 5.03
CA PRO A 11 11.28 -21.04 5.13
C PRO A 11 11.89 -20.83 3.74
N ILE A 12 12.33 -19.57 3.50
CA ILE A 12 12.75 -19.10 2.19
C ILE A 12 13.94 -19.88 1.62
N ASP A 13 14.82 -20.42 2.47
CA ASP A 13 16.01 -21.20 2.10
C ASP A 13 15.71 -22.65 1.63
N ARG A 14 14.50 -23.16 1.92
CA ARG A 14 14.10 -24.54 1.63
C ARG A 14 13.09 -24.67 0.49
N ARG A 15 12.64 -23.58 -0.07
CA ARG A 15 11.69 -23.59 -1.18
C ARG A 15 12.37 -23.24 -2.51
N PRO A 16 11.88 -23.77 -3.64
CA PRO A 16 12.40 -23.41 -4.95
C PRO A 16 12.34 -21.90 -5.16
N PRO A 17 13.42 -21.26 -5.64
CA PRO A 17 13.43 -19.82 -5.85
C PRO A 17 12.47 -19.41 -6.97
N LEU A 18 11.73 -18.34 -6.76
CA LEU A 18 11.03 -17.62 -7.82
C LEU A 18 12.06 -16.84 -8.65
N ARG A 19 11.76 -16.64 -9.95
CA ARG A 19 12.61 -15.89 -10.85
C ARG A 19 11.78 -14.89 -11.66
N PHE A 20 12.29 -13.68 -11.79
CA PHE A 20 11.73 -12.72 -12.73
C PHE A 20 12.08 -13.09 -14.18
N PRO A 21 11.40 -12.50 -15.17
CA PRO A 21 11.84 -12.56 -16.56
C PRO A 21 13.28 -12.06 -16.71
N GLU A 22 13.93 -12.52 -17.79
CA GLU A 22 15.31 -12.11 -18.09
C GLU A 22 15.46 -10.59 -18.10
N GLY A 23 16.57 -10.12 -17.54
CA GLY A 23 16.90 -8.70 -17.41
C GLY A 23 16.29 -8.02 -16.17
N ILE A 24 15.38 -8.66 -15.42
CA ILE A 24 14.83 -8.12 -14.18
C ILE A 24 15.48 -8.79 -12.98
N ARG A 25 16.09 -7.99 -12.13
CA ARG A 25 16.75 -8.43 -10.90
C ARG A 25 15.91 -8.19 -9.66
N LEU A 26 15.33 -6.99 -9.52
CA LEU A 26 14.52 -6.59 -8.37
C LEU A 26 13.31 -5.79 -8.85
N VAL A 27 12.16 -6.02 -8.22
CA VAL A 27 10.95 -5.24 -8.43
C VAL A 27 10.77 -4.27 -7.27
N LEU A 28 10.75 -2.97 -7.58
CA LEU A 28 10.27 -1.93 -6.67
C LEU A 28 8.75 -1.84 -6.80
N TRP A 29 8.03 -1.92 -5.68
CA TRP A 29 6.58 -1.76 -5.59
C TRP A 29 6.23 -0.43 -4.91
N PRO A 30 6.01 0.66 -5.66
CA PRO A 30 5.61 1.94 -5.11
C PRO A 30 4.13 1.93 -4.75
N LEU A 31 3.79 2.44 -3.55
CA LEU A 31 2.41 2.57 -3.10
C LEU A 31 2.12 4.04 -2.74
N LEU A 32 0.90 4.46 -3.07
CA LEU A 32 0.35 5.76 -2.71
C LEU A 32 -0.98 5.55 -2.00
N ALA A 33 -1.06 5.92 -0.73
CA ALA A 33 -2.27 5.77 0.06
C ALA A 33 -3.08 7.08 0.10
N LEU A 34 -4.36 6.99 -0.26
CA LEU A 34 -5.32 8.08 -0.28
C LEU A 34 -6.43 7.78 0.73
N GLU A 35 -6.45 8.53 1.79
CA GLU A 35 -7.35 8.31 2.92
C GLU A 35 -8.43 9.38 3.00
N GLU A 36 -9.58 9.04 3.59
CA GLU A 36 -10.64 9.97 3.98
C GLU A 36 -10.85 9.90 5.48
N TRP A 37 -10.75 11.04 6.16
CA TRP A 37 -10.87 11.14 7.61
C TRP A 37 -12.14 11.86 8.02
N ASP A 38 -12.96 11.19 8.84
CA ASP A 38 -14.24 11.72 9.32
C ASP A 38 -14.04 12.63 10.54
N LEU A 39 -14.39 13.91 10.38
CA LEU A 39 -14.31 14.92 11.46
C LEU A 39 -15.20 14.63 12.67
N SER A 40 -16.20 13.77 12.55
CA SER A 40 -17.04 13.35 13.67
C SER A 40 -16.37 12.30 14.59
N ARG A 41 -15.17 11.84 14.22
CA ARG A 41 -14.39 10.81 14.92
C ARG A 41 -12.99 11.32 15.26
N PRO A 42 -12.28 10.68 16.22
CA PRO A 42 -10.86 10.95 16.42
C PRO A 42 -10.07 10.72 15.12
N MET A 43 -9.16 11.65 14.82
CA MET A 43 -8.34 11.59 13.63
C MET A 43 -7.50 10.29 13.60
N ALA A 44 -7.37 9.70 12.42
CA ALA A 44 -6.61 8.46 12.21
C ALA A 44 -5.12 8.62 12.57
N ARG A 45 -4.59 9.83 12.41
CA ARG A 45 -3.22 10.21 12.78
C ARG A 45 -3.21 11.64 13.31
N MET A 46 -2.22 11.95 14.13
CA MET A 46 -2.03 13.26 14.71
C MET A 46 -0.59 13.74 14.52
N VAL A 47 -0.41 14.94 14.02
CA VAL A 47 0.86 15.67 14.02
C VAL A 47 0.94 16.63 15.20
N ILE A 48 -0.21 17.09 15.67
CA ILE A 48 -0.34 17.88 16.88
C ILE A 48 -1.07 17.05 17.93
N SER A 49 -0.43 16.84 19.08
CA SER A 49 -1.07 16.15 20.20
C SER A 49 -2.23 16.99 20.76
N PRO A 50 -3.33 16.38 21.18
CA PRO A 50 -4.44 17.11 21.78
C PRO A 50 -3.99 17.88 23.01
N PRO A 51 -4.46 19.13 23.22
CA PRO A 51 -4.20 19.87 24.43
C PRO A 51 -4.59 19.06 25.68
N GLN A 52 -3.72 19.04 26.69
CA GLN A 52 -3.93 18.31 27.95
C GLN A 52 -4.20 16.79 27.76
N GLY A 53 -3.82 16.21 26.60
CA GLY A 53 -4.00 14.79 26.31
C GLY A 53 -5.46 14.37 26.04
N GLN A 54 -6.40 15.31 25.96
CA GLN A 54 -7.81 15.00 25.70
C GLN A 54 -8.12 15.10 24.20
N PRO A 55 -8.68 14.06 23.58
CA PRO A 55 -9.13 14.12 22.20
C PRO A 55 -10.12 15.27 21.97
N GLN A 56 -9.89 16.05 20.93
CA GLN A 56 -10.83 17.11 20.52
C GLN A 56 -11.73 16.59 19.39
N LEU A 57 -13.01 16.94 19.47
CA LEU A 57 -13.96 16.69 18.39
C LEU A 57 -14.76 18.00 18.15
N PRO A 58 -14.69 18.55 16.93
CA PRO A 58 -13.85 18.12 15.81
C PRO A 58 -12.36 18.48 15.99
N ASP A 59 -11.45 17.62 15.51
CA ASP A 59 -10.00 17.85 15.49
C ASP A 59 -9.59 18.56 14.19
N LEU A 60 -9.87 19.84 14.11
CA LEU A 60 -9.57 20.65 12.92
C LEU A 60 -8.07 20.78 12.60
N PRO A 61 -7.14 20.89 13.57
CA PRO A 61 -5.71 20.94 13.25
C PRO A 61 -5.20 19.71 12.50
N ASN A 62 -5.46 18.51 13.01
CA ASN A 62 -5.00 17.28 12.38
C ASN A 62 -5.76 16.95 11.09
N TRP A 63 -7.06 17.26 11.04
CA TRP A 63 -7.81 17.17 9.79
C TRP A 63 -7.26 18.13 8.73
N SER A 64 -6.96 19.38 9.05
CA SER A 64 -6.42 20.33 8.09
C SER A 64 -5.02 19.96 7.59
N TRP A 65 -4.23 19.27 8.39
CA TRP A 65 -2.96 18.68 7.98
C TRP A 65 -3.18 17.58 6.94
N HIS A 66 -4.17 16.71 7.14
CA HIS A 66 -4.56 15.71 6.13
C HIS A 66 -5.06 16.40 4.85
N GLU A 67 -5.91 17.43 4.96
CA GLU A 67 -6.41 18.25 3.85
C GLU A 67 -5.27 18.86 3.02
N TYR A 68 -4.22 19.37 3.66
CA TYR A 68 -3.03 19.82 2.94
C TYR A 68 -2.46 18.70 2.06
N GLY A 69 -2.47 17.47 2.55
CA GLY A 69 -2.05 16.30 1.77
C GLY A 69 -2.85 16.15 0.48
N MET A 70 -4.16 16.18 0.57
CA MET A 70 -5.05 16.02 -0.60
C MET A 70 -4.99 17.23 -1.55
N ARG A 71 -4.89 18.46 -1.00
CA ARG A 71 -4.90 19.69 -1.78
C ARG A 71 -3.56 20.02 -2.46
N VAL A 72 -2.44 19.64 -1.86
CA VAL A 72 -1.09 20.02 -2.30
C VAL A 72 -0.14 18.84 -2.39
N GLY A 73 -0.09 18.00 -1.34
CA GLY A 73 0.87 16.90 -1.22
C GLY A 73 0.71 15.86 -2.32
N PHE A 74 -0.52 15.46 -2.64
CA PHE A 74 -0.83 14.53 -3.72
C PHE A 74 -0.29 15.04 -5.07
N TRP A 75 -0.56 16.28 -5.41
CA TRP A 75 -0.15 16.87 -6.70
C TRP A 75 1.37 16.96 -6.82
N ARG A 76 2.06 17.15 -5.71
CA ARG A 76 3.53 17.15 -5.67
C ARG A 76 4.10 15.72 -5.85
N LEU A 77 3.51 14.72 -5.18
CA LEU A 77 3.87 13.30 -5.37
C LEU A 77 3.56 12.85 -6.80
N LYS A 78 2.37 13.17 -7.31
CA LYS A 78 1.99 12.88 -8.70
C LYS A 78 3.04 13.39 -9.69
N LYS A 79 3.40 14.68 -9.60
CA LYS A 79 4.42 15.28 -10.49
C LYS A 79 5.79 14.58 -10.38
N MET A 80 6.18 14.15 -9.19
CA MET A 80 7.40 13.39 -8.97
C MET A 80 7.32 12.01 -9.63
N LEU A 81 6.25 11.26 -9.41
CA LEU A 81 6.02 9.93 -9.98
C LEU A 81 5.98 9.97 -11.51
N GLU A 82 5.27 10.93 -12.10
CA GLU A 82 5.24 11.15 -13.55
C GLU A 82 6.63 11.40 -14.15
N ARG A 83 7.42 12.27 -13.50
CA ARG A 83 8.79 12.56 -13.94
C ARG A 83 9.68 11.32 -13.90
N LEU A 84 9.51 10.47 -12.91
CA LEU A 84 10.24 9.22 -12.75
C LEU A 84 9.64 8.06 -13.56
N ARG A 85 8.51 8.28 -14.24
CA ARG A 85 7.75 7.26 -14.99
C ARG A 85 7.34 6.07 -14.13
N ILE A 86 6.95 6.35 -12.89
CA ILE A 86 6.48 5.38 -11.92
C ILE A 86 4.95 5.37 -11.94
N SER A 87 4.37 4.17 -12.14
CA SER A 87 2.94 3.92 -11.92
C SER A 87 2.79 3.19 -10.58
N PRO A 88 2.35 3.88 -9.51
CA PRO A 88 2.17 3.26 -8.21
C PRO A 88 0.89 2.41 -8.15
N THR A 89 0.83 1.50 -7.20
CA THR A 89 -0.44 1.00 -6.68
C THR A 89 -1.04 2.07 -5.77
N VAL A 90 -2.22 2.56 -6.11
CA VAL A 90 -2.97 3.52 -5.28
C VAL A 90 -3.92 2.74 -4.38
N THR A 91 -3.73 2.81 -3.07
CA THR A 91 -4.69 2.28 -2.09
C THR A 91 -5.59 3.43 -1.64
N LEU A 92 -6.91 3.31 -1.81
CA LEU A 92 -7.81 4.41 -1.51
C LEU A 92 -9.02 3.98 -0.68
N ASN A 93 -9.39 4.81 0.31
CA ASN A 93 -10.72 4.72 0.86
C ASN A 93 -11.72 5.08 -0.26
N ALA A 94 -12.76 4.26 -0.45
CA ALA A 94 -13.71 4.47 -1.54
C ALA A 94 -14.43 5.82 -1.47
N LYS A 95 -14.57 6.39 -0.28
CA LYS A 95 -15.14 7.72 -0.05
C LYS A 95 -14.32 8.85 -0.69
N VAL A 96 -13.02 8.64 -0.97
CA VAL A 96 -12.18 9.61 -1.72
C VAL A 96 -12.73 9.87 -3.12
N CYS A 97 -13.39 8.88 -3.75
CA CYS A 97 -14.08 9.08 -5.04
C CYS A 97 -15.21 10.12 -4.94
N GLU A 98 -15.80 10.26 -3.77
CA GLU A 98 -16.92 11.19 -3.52
C GLU A 98 -16.42 12.57 -3.06
N THR A 99 -15.37 12.61 -2.22
CA THR A 99 -14.87 13.85 -1.59
C THR A 99 -13.78 14.54 -2.41
N TYR A 100 -12.94 13.77 -3.13
CA TYR A 100 -11.84 14.31 -3.94
C TYR A 100 -11.81 13.69 -5.35
N PRO A 101 -12.90 13.78 -6.14
CA PRO A 101 -12.99 13.12 -7.45
C PRO A 101 -11.83 13.48 -8.37
N GLN A 102 -11.34 14.73 -8.37
CA GLN A 102 -10.23 15.19 -9.21
C GLN A 102 -8.91 14.45 -8.91
N VAL A 103 -8.72 14.01 -7.66
CA VAL A 103 -7.55 13.22 -7.26
C VAL A 103 -7.61 11.84 -7.93
N ILE A 104 -8.78 11.20 -7.93
CA ILE A 104 -8.95 9.87 -8.53
C ILE A 104 -8.97 9.94 -10.05
N GLU A 105 -9.59 10.97 -10.64
CA GLU A 105 -9.50 11.26 -12.08
C GLU A 105 -8.03 11.35 -12.52
N ALA A 106 -7.20 12.09 -11.77
CA ALA A 106 -5.78 12.21 -12.08
C ALA A 106 -5.02 10.88 -11.97
N CYS A 107 -5.41 9.95 -11.07
CA CYS A 107 -4.87 8.61 -11.01
C CYS A 107 -5.28 7.78 -12.24
N ILE A 108 -6.55 7.86 -12.64
CA ILE A 108 -7.10 7.16 -13.82
C ILE A 108 -6.42 7.64 -15.10
N ASP A 109 -6.28 8.96 -15.28
CA ASP A 109 -5.64 9.57 -16.46
C ASP A 109 -4.19 9.11 -16.63
N ASN A 110 -3.50 8.81 -15.52
CA ASN A 110 -2.15 8.26 -15.53
C ASN A 110 -2.11 6.72 -15.65
N GLY A 111 -3.25 6.06 -15.73
CA GLY A 111 -3.34 4.59 -15.82
C GLY A 111 -2.87 3.87 -14.56
N TRP A 112 -2.90 4.53 -13.40
CA TRP A 112 -2.47 3.94 -12.13
C TRP A 112 -3.45 2.87 -11.65
N GLU A 113 -2.94 1.84 -11.01
CA GLU A 113 -3.76 0.80 -10.39
C GLU A 113 -4.49 1.38 -9.17
N LEU A 114 -5.81 1.12 -9.07
CA LEU A 114 -6.63 1.50 -7.92
C LEU A 114 -7.00 0.28 -7.10
N ASN A 115 -6.61 0.26 -5.83
CA ASN A 115 -6.93 -0.78 -4.86
C ASN A 115 -7.84 -0.24 -3.75
N ALA A 116 -8.70 -1.11 -3.23
CA ALA A 116 -9.60 -0.73 -2.16
C ALA A 116 -8.89 -0.70 -0.79
N HIS A 117 -9.24 0.32 0.00
CA HIS A 117 -8.75 0.55 1.37
C HIS A 117 -9.94 0.82 2.32
N SER A 118 -10.98 -0.03 2.27
CA SER A 118 -12.27 0.20 2.93
C SER A 118 -13.02 1.43 2.40
N TYR A 119 -14.15 1.78 3.02
CA TYR A 119 -14.93 2.95 2.62
C TYR A 119 -14.32 4.25 3.14
N ASP A 120 -13.98 4.30 4.42
CA ASP A 120 -13.29 5.40 5.12
C ASP A 120 -12.21 4.82 6.05
N GLN A 121 -11.44 5.68 6.73
CA GLN A 121 -10.30 5.26 7.54
C GLN A 121 -10.71 4.67 8.90
N VAL A 122 -11.56 3.64 8.87
CA VAL A 122 -12.02 2.89 10.04
C VAL A 122 -11.41 1.49 10.06
N PRO A 123 -10.71 1.08 11.14
CA PRO A 123 -10.17 -0.28 11.27
C PRO A 123 -11.23 -1.36 11.09
N MET A 124 -10.91 -2.43 10.35
CA MET A 124 -11.86 -3.48 9.99
C MET A 124 -12.59 -4.09 11.19
N HIS A 125 -11.89 -4.33 12.30
CA HIS A 125 -12.47 -4.90 13.52
C HIS A 125 -13.46 -3.98 14.25
N LYS A 126 -13.57 -2.70 13.83
CA LYS A 126 -14.53 -1.72 14.36
C LYS A 126 -15.76 -1.52 13.47
N LEU A 127 -15.82 -2.21 12.35
CA LEU A 127 -16.97 -2.16 11.44
C LEU A 127 -18.07 -3.10 11.92
N ASP A 128 -19.31 -2.62 11.92
CA ASP A 128 -20.49 -3.43 12.27
C ASP A 128 -20.73 -4.54 11.24
N ASP A 129 -20.53 -4.23 9.95
CA ASP A 129 -20.64 -5.17 8.84
C ASP A 129 -19.48 -4.98 7.85
N GLN A 130 -18.46 -5.83 8.01
CA GLN A 130 -17.28 -5.81 7.13
C GLN A 130 -17.62 -6.20 5.70
N ARG A 131 -18.48 -7.22 5.52
CA ARG A 131 -18.86 -7.72 4.19
C ARG A 131 -19.56 -6.64 3.38
N ALA A 132 -20.55 -5.96 3.98
CA ALA A 132 -21.24 -4.85 3.34
C ALA A 132 -20.27 -3.68 3.02
N THR A 133 -19.35 -3.35 3.93
CA THR A 133 -18.37 -2.27 3.73
C THR A 133 -17.39 -2.61 2.61
N ILE A 134 -16.88 -3.85 2.55
CA ILE A 134 -16.00 -4.33 1.48
C ILE A 134 -16.71 -4.19 0.13
N ASN A 135 -17.92 -4.77 -0.02
CA ASN A 135 -18.67 -4.71 -1.28
C ASN A 135 -18.99 -3.27 -1.69
N LYS A 136 -19.46 -2.42 -0.75
CA LYS A 136 -19.70 -1.00 -1.00
C LYS A 136 -18.44 -0.30 -1.55
N SER A 137 -17.29 -0.57 -0.96
CA SER A 137 -16.02 0.03 -1.37
C SER A 137 -15.64 -0.38 -2.78
N MET A 138 -15.74 -1.68 -3.07
CA MET A 138 -15.46 -2.23 -4.40
C MET A 138 -16.37 -1.62 -5.48
N ASP A 139 -17.68 -1.55 -5.20
CA ASP A 139 -18.69 -1.05 -6.13
C ASP A 139 -18.54 0.46 -6.42
N ILE A 140 -18.15 1.26 -5.42
CA ILE A 140 -17.89 2.70 -5.62
C ILE A 140 -16.67 2.90 -6.52
N ILE A 141 -15.56 2.22 -6.22
CA ILE A 141 -14.33 2.37 -7.01
C ILE A 141 -14.56 1.87 -8.45
N GLU A 142 -15.24 0.73 -8.62
CA GLU A 142 -15.57 0.18 -9.93
C GLU A 142 -16.45 1.13 -10.75
N ARG A 143 -17.52 1.69 -10.15
CA ARG A 143 -18.39 2.67 -10.83
C ARG A 143 -17.65 3.93 -11.24
N PHE A 144 -16.70 4.40 -10.42
CA PHE A 144 -15.95 5.61 -10.70
C PHE A 144 -14.85 5.39 -11.76
N SER A 145 -14.14 4.27 -11.69
CA SER A 145 -12.96 3.99 -12.53
C SER A 145 -13.24 3.12 -13.76
N GLY A 146 -14.40 2.46 -13.79
CA GLY A 146 -14.70 1.42 -14.79
C GLY A 146 -13.96 0.11 -14.59
N ARG A 147 -13.23 -0.05 -13.49
CA ARG A 147 -12.44 -1.25 -13.18
C ARG A 147 -12.64 -1.68 -11.73
N ARG A 148 -12.96 -2.96 -11.53
CA ARG A 148 -13.05 -3.52 -10.18
C ARG A 148 -11.65 -3.67 -9.57
N PRO A 149 -11.40 -3.22 -8.32
CA PRO A 149 -10.13 -3.43 -7.64
C PRO A 149 -9.77 -4.91 -7.53
N ARG A 150 -8.52 -5.26 -7.76
CA ARG A 150 -8.00 -6.62 -7.57
C ARG A 150 -7.32 -6.78 -6.22
N GLY A 151 -6.82 -5.70 -5.64
CA GLY A 151 -6.08 -5.69 -4.39
C GLY A 151 -6.82 -4.97 -3.27
N TRP A 152 -6.42 -5.31 -2.05
CA TRP A 152 -6.94 -4.74 -0.82
C TRP A 152 -5.84 -4.43 0.19
N PHE A 153 -6.03 -3.32 0.89
CA PHE A 153 -5.32 -2.95 2.11
C PHE A 153 -6.35 -2.50 3.14
N GLY A 154 -6.38 -3.11 4.32
CA GLY A 154 -7.27 -2.68 5.41
C GLY A 154 -6.75 -1.42 6.10
N PRO A 155 -7.62 -0.51 6.58
CA PRO A 155 -7.21 0.64 7.38
C PRO A 155 -6.37 0.21 8.58
N GLY A 156 -5.13 0.75 8.66
CA GLY A 156 -4.14 0.30 9.63
C GLY A 156 -3.75 -1.17 9.51
N LEU A 157 -3.95 -1.78 8.35
CA LEU A 157 -3.73 -3.20 8.04
C LEU A 157 -4.46 -4.16 9.00
N THR A 158 -5.57 -3.68 9.57
CA THR A 158 -6.36 -4.44 10.54
C THR A 158 -7.27 -5.44 9.86
N GLN A 159 -7.41 -6.62 10.47
CA GLN A 159 -8.32 -7.66 10.04
C GLN A 159 -8.93 -8.38 11.25
N THR A 160 -10.04 -9.08 11.03
CA THR A 160 -10.54 -10.15 11.91
C THR A 160 -10.20 -11.51 11.30
N PHE A 161 -10.52 -12.59 11.98
CA PHE A 161 -10.31 -13.94 11.44
C PHE A 161 -11.11 -14.23 10.16
N ASP A 162 -12.19 -13.47 9.92
CA ASP A 162 -13.10 -13.68 8.79
C ASP A 162 -12.87 -12.69 7.64
N THR A 163 -12.14 -11.59 7.88
CA THR A 163 -11.93 -10.53 6.87
C THR A 163 -11.38 -11.11 5.56
N LEU A 164 -10.39 -12.01 5.62
CA LEU A 164 -9.78 -12.57 4.41
C LEU A 164 -10.77 -13.41 3.58
N ASP A 165 -11.72 -14.09 4.25
CA ASP A 165 -12.76 -14.86 3.58
C ASP A 165 -13.77 -13.93 2.89
N TYR A 166 -14.15 -12.82 3.53
CA TYR A 166 -15.00 -11.78 2.92
C TYR A 166 -14.35 -11.09 1.73
N LEU A 167 -13.04 -10.84 1.80
CA LEU A 167 -12.27 -10.28 0.69
C LEU A 167 -12.25 -11.24 -0.52
N ALA A 168 -11.99 -12.52 -0.27
CA ALA A 168 -12.00 -13.57 -1.30
C ALA A 168 -13.38 -13.72 -1.95
N GLU A 169 -14.45 -13.67 -1.15
CA GLU A 169 -15.87 -13.69 -1.62
C GLU A 169 -16.17 -12.48 -2.51
N ALA A 170 -15.71 -11.27 -2.12
CA ALA A 170 -15.89 -10.04 -2.88
C ALA A 170 -15.08 -9.96 -4.18
N GLY A 171 -14.15 -10.89 -4.37
CA GLY A 171 -13.37 -10.95 -5.58
C GLY A 171 -11.95 -10.39 -5.48
N ILE A 172 -11.46 -10.05 -4.29
CA ILE A 172 -10.08 -9.63 -4.09
C ILE A 172 -9.14 -10.79 -4.37
N GLU A 173 -8.07 -10.51 -5.12
CA GLU A 173 -7.08 -11.49 -5.56
C GLU A 173 -5.80 -11.39 -4.74
N TYR A 174 -5.43 -10.19 -4.24
CA TYR A 174 -4.26 -10.00 -3.41
C TYR A 174 -4.47 -8.98 -2.29
N ILE A 175 -3.64 -9.08 -1.27
CA ILE A 175 -3.61 -8.16 -0.13
C ILE A 175 -2.17 -7.70 0.18
N GLY A 176 -2.04 -6.53 0.83
CA GLY A 176 -0.80 -6.08 1.45
C GLY A 176 -0.81 -6.15 2.99
N ASP A 177 -1.92 -6.60 3.59
CA ASP A 177 -2.10 -6.54 5.04
C ASP A 177 -1.20 -7.50 5.84
N TRP A 178 -0.71 -8.55 5.20
CA TRP A 178 0.10 -9.58 5.83
C TRP A 178 1.55 -9.50 5.35
N VAL A 179 2.41 -8.94 6.18
CA VAL A 179 3.86 -8.83 5.91
C VAL A 179 4.53 -10.14 6.32
N LEU A 180 4.62 -11.08 5.39
CA LEU A 180 5.03 -12.45 5.66
C LEU A 180 6.41 -12.79 5.10
N ASP A 181 6.80 -12.18 3.99
CA ASP A 181 7.87 -12.69 3.15
C ASP A 181 8.38 -11.64 2.15
N ASP A 182 9.55 -11.86 1.56
CA ASP A 182 10.07 -11.07 0.43
C ASP A 182 9.55 -11.55 -0.93
N GLU A 183 8.84 -12.69 -0.96
CA GLU A 183 8.15 -13.25 -2.14
C GLU A 183 6.64 -13.31 -1.87
N PRO A 184 5.78 -13.28 -2.91
CA PRO A 184 4.34 -13.46 -2.72
C PRO A 184 4.00 -14.80 -2.10
N VAL A 185 3.00 -14.81 -1.20
CA VAL A 185 2.55 -16.01 -0.48
C VAL A 185 1.07 -16.24 -0.73
N THR A 186 0.70 -17.44 -1.18
CA THR A 186 -0.70 -17.82 -1.35
C THR A 186 -1.34 -18.19 -0.02
N LEU A 187 -2.46 -17.56 0.29
CA LEU A 187 -3.25 -17.77 1.51
C LEU A 187 -4.51 -18.57 1.19
N LYS A 188 -4.80 -19.57 2.02
CA LYS A 188 -6.03 -20.37 1.97
C LYS A 188 -7.21 -19.54 2.51
N THR A 189 -8.34 -19.59 1.84
CA THR A 189 -9.60 -18.97 2.27
C THR A 189 -10.75 -19.97 2.17
N ALA A 190 -11.93 -19.62 2.67
CA ALA A 190 -13.15 -20.41 2.48
C ALA A 190 -13.67 -20.37 1.02
N HIS A 191 -13.10 -19.52 0.19
CA HIS A 191 -13.43 -19.35 -1.23
C HIS A 191 -12.20 -19.64 -2.10
N ARG A 192 -11.84 -18.71 -3.00
CA ARG A 192 -10.62 -18.80 -3.80
C ARG A 192 -9.40 -18.35 -2.99
N PRO A 193 -8.20 -18.88 -3.25
CA PRO A 193 -6.99 -18.38 -2.61
C PRO A 193 -6.78 -16.89 -2.87
N VAL A 194 -6.15 -16.20 -1.92
CA VAL A 194 -5.72 -14.80 -2.01
C VAL A 194 -4.21 -14.75 -1.85
N VAL A 195 -3.54 -13.87 -2.57
CA VAL A 195 -2.08 -13.73 -2.49
C VAL A 195 -1.71 -12.57 -1.57
N ALA A 196 -0.88 -12.81 -0.55
CA ALA A 196 -0.20 -11.76 0.18
C ALA A 196 1.02 -11.31 -0.63
N LEU A 197 1.05 -10.06 -1.06
CA LEU A 197 2.22 -9.48 -1.73
C LEU A 197 3.21 -8.94 -0.70
N PRO A 198 4.53 -8.92 -1.02
CA PRO A 198 5.58 -8.45 -0.12
C PRO A 198 5.45 -6.95 0.19
N TYR A 199 4.67 -6.63 1.19
CA TYR A 199 4.56 -5.30 1.76
C TYR A 199 5.56 -5.12 2.90
N ASN A 200 5.87 -3.87 3.27
CA ASN A 200 6.84 -3.60 4.31
C ASN A 200 6.34 -2.54 5.29
N PHE A 201 6.35 -2.85 6.58
CA PHE A 201 6.01 -1.88 7.62
C PHE A 201 7.13 -0.87 7.88
N GLU A 202 8.38 -1.27 7.70
CA GLU A 202 9.52 -0.47 8.17
C GLU A 202 9.97 0.59 7.16
N ILE A 203 9.67 0.40 5.87
CA ILE A 203 9.85 1.43 4.83
C ILE A 203 8.48 2.04 4.47
N HIS A 204 7.85 2.60 5.47
CA HIS A 204 6.52 3.16 5.40
C HIS A 204 6.50 4.51 6.10
N ASP A 205 6.09 5.56 5.42
CA ASP A 205 6.19 6.93 5.94
C ASP A 205 5.37 7.16 7.23
N ILE A 206 4.21 6.50 7.41
CA ILE A 206 3.49 6.57 8.69
C ILE A 206 4.33 5.99 9.82
N VAL A 207 4.88 4.79 9.64
CA VAL A 207 5.66 4.14 10.70
C VAL A 207 6.89 4.96 11.03
N MET A 208 7.64 5.38 10.02
CA MET A 208 8.89 6.11 10.21
C MET A 208 8.68 7.53 10.75
N MET A 209 7.75 8.27 10.16
CA MET A 209 7.64 9.72 10.39
C MET A 209 6.55 10.09 11.41
N ALA A 210 5.43 9.36 11.45
CA ALA A 210 4.33 9.67 12.35
C ALA A 210 4.38 8.86 13.66
N LEU A 211 4.83 7.61 13.63
CA LEU A 211 4.90 6.77 14.83
C LEU A 211 6.28 6.81 15.48
N GLN A 212 7.34 6.57 14.73
CA GLN A 212 8.72 6.58 15.24
C GLN A 212 9.36 7.98 15.26
N GLN A 213 8.75 8.95 14.61
CA GLN A 213 9.19 10.37 14.56
C GLN A 213 10.62 10.56 14.08
N HIS A 214 11.06 9.73 13.11
CA HIS A 214 12.38 9.87 12.52
C HIS A 214 12.52 11.15 11.68
N PRO A 215 13.73 11.70 11.57
CA PRO A 215 14.06 12.79 10.64
C PRO A 215 13.74 12.41 9.18
N SER A 216 13.50 13.40 8.34
CA SER A 216 13.02 13.22 6.96
C SER A 216 14.01 12.42 6.07
N ASP A 217 15.31 12.55 6.32
CA ASP A 217 16.38 11.88 5.57
C ASP A 217 16.47 10.38 5.86
N VAL A 218 15.94 9.91 6.98
CA VAL A 218 15.92 8.48 7.33
C VAL A 218 15.12 7.66 6.32
N MET A 219 14.11 8.24 5.66
CA MET A 219 13.41 7.56 4.57
C MET A 219 14.39 7.15 3.45
N TYR A 220 15.27 8.05 3.05
CA TYR A 220 16.27 7.75 2.03
C TYR A 220 17.27 6.70 2.49
N SER A 221 17.91 6.90 3.65
CA SER A 221 18.97 5.99 4.13
C SER A 221 18.45 4.58 4.39
N ARG A 222 17.28 4.45 5.08
CA ARG A 222 16.67 3.15 5.38
C ARG A 222 16.22 2.43 4.10
N ALA A 223 15.62 3.16 3.15
CA ALA A 223 15.24 2.57 1.86
C ALA A 223 16.46 2.00 1.12
N LEU A 224 17.58 2.72 1.12
CA LEU A 224 18.80 2.23 0.46
C LEU A 224 19.46 1.06 1.19
N ASP A 225 19.45 1.04 2.52
CA ASP A 225 20.00 -0.09 3.27
C ASP A 225 19.21 -1.38 2.99
N GLN A 226 17.87 -1.31 3.01
CA GLN A 226 17.04 -2.45 2.60
C GLN A 226 17.26 -2.82 1.14
N PHE A 227 17.29 -1.84 0.25
CA PHE A 227 17.53 -2.08 -1.17
C PHE A 227 18.83 -2.84 -1.42
N ARG A 228 19.93 -2.43 -0.82
CA ARG A 228 21.25 -3.07 -1.00
C ARG A 228 21.20 -4.55 -0.60
N CYS A 229 20.60 -4.86 0.57
CA CYS A 229 20.43 -6.23 1.03
C CYS A 229 19.62 -7.05 0.02
N LEU A 230 18.42 -6.58 -0.33
CA LEU A 230 17.54 -7.29 -1.27
C LEU A 230 18.13 -7.39 -2.69
N TYR A 231 18.86 -6.37 -3.13
CA TYR A 231 19.50 -6.37 -4.45
C TYR A 231 20.64 -7.41 -4.54
N ASP A 232 21.43 -7.58 -3.47
CA ASP A 232 22.46 -8.62 -3.41
C ASP A 232 21.82 -10.01 -3.42
N GLU A 233 20.81 -10.26 -2.58
CA GLU A 233 20.07 -11.52 -2.52
C GLU A 233 19.29 -11.84 -3.82
N ALA A 234 18.94 -10.81 -4.60
CA ALA A 234 18.21 -10.96 -5.87
C ALA A 234 19.00 -11.68 -6.98
N SER A 235 20.28 -11.96 -6.75
CA SER A 235 21.08 -12.87 -7.61
C SER A 235 20.59 -14.32 -7.52
N GLU A 236 20.01 -14.71 -6.39
CA GLU A 236 19.61 -16.09 -6.12
C GLU A 236 18.11 -16.32 -6.33
N ARG A 237 17.26 -15.31 -6.05
CA ARG A 237 15.80 -15.42 -6.15
C ARG A 237 15.12 -14.07 -6.35
N ALA A 238 13.88 -14.06 -6.82
CA ALA A 238 13.10 -12.83 -6.98
C ALA A 238 12.94 -12.10 -5.65
N LYS A 239 13.14 -10.78 -5.67
CA LYS A 239 12.94 -9.90 -4.52
C LYS A 239 12.03 -8.73 -4.90
N ILE A 240 11.06 -8.45 -4.05
CA ILE A 240 10.12 -7.33 -4.20
C ILE A 240 10.32 -6.40 -3.02
N MET A 241 10.48 -5.11 -3.30
CA MET A 241 10.66 -4.07 -2.28
C MET A 241 9.52 -3.06 -2.37
N ALA A 242 8.68 -2.97 -1.34
CA ALA A 242 7.61 -1.99 -1.25
C ALA A 242 8.09 -0.68 -0.59
N ILE A 243 7.62 0.46 -1.09
CA ILE A 243 7.75 1.78 -0.45
C ILE A 243 6.38 2.45 -0.48
N ALA A 244 5.82 2.75 0.70
CA ALA A 244 4.51 3.37 0.83
C ALA A 244 4.59 4.84 1.23
N CYS A 245 3.83 5.68 0.52
CA CYS A 245 3.77 7.12 0.70
C CYS A 245 2.34 7.60 0.93
N HIS A 246 2.18 8.58 1.85
CA HIS A 246 0.94 9.30 2.07
C HIS A 246 1.11 10.78 1.70
N PRO A 247 0.12 11.42 1.03
CA PRO A 247 0.22 12.81 0.59
C PRO A 247 0.56 13.82 1.70
N TYR A 248 -0.03 13.65 2.88
CA TYR A 248 0.18 14.53 4.04
C TYR A 248 1.52 14.29 4.77
N LEU A 249 2.22 13.18 4.48
CA LEU A 249 3.56 12.88 5.01
C LEU A 249 4.65 13.09 3.99
N SER A 250 4.70 12.23 2.97
CA SER A 250 5.75 12.24 1.95
C SER A 250 5.60 13.38 0.93
N GLY A 251 4.37 13.91 0.75
CA GLY A 251 4.09 15.01 -0.18
C GLY A 251 4.44 16.40 0.31
N VAL A 252 4.95 16.57 1.55
CA VAL A 252 5.34 17.87 2.10
C VAL A 252 6.72 18.31 1.61
N PRO A 253 7.01 19.64 1.54
CA PRO A 253 8.23 20.17 0.92
C PRO A 253 9.53 19.64 1.50
N HIS A 254 9.60 19.47 2.82
CA HIS A 254 10.82 19.05 3.52
C HIS A 254 11.09 17.54 3.48
N ARG A 255 10.15 16.73 2.96
CA ARG A 255 10.27 15.26 2.91
C ARG A 255 10.36 14.71 1.49
N ILE A 256 9.68 15.33 0.53
CA ILE A 256 9.56 14.76 -0.82
C ILE A 256 10.91 14.57 -1.51
N ALA A 257 11.89 15.42 -1.25
CA ALA A 257 13.23 15.30 -1.85
C ALA A 257 13.93 14.00 -1.43
N HIS A 258 13.72 13.51 -0.22
CA HIS A 258 14.31 12.27 0.27
C HIS A 258 13.64 11.05 -0.36
N VAL A 259 12.32 11.07 -0.51
CA VAL A 259 11.54 10.03 -1.22
C VAL A 259 11.97 9.95 -2.68
N GLN A 260 12.05 11.12 -3.36
CA GLN A 260 12.47 11.19 -4.75
C GLN A 260 13.87 10.61 -4.96
N ARG A 261 14.85 11.03 -4.13
CA ARG A 261 16.21 10.50 -4.20
C ARG A 261 16.28 8.99 -4.00
N ALA A 262 15.48 8.44 -3.08
CA ALA A 262 15.38 7.00 -2.88
C ALA A 262 14.91 6.29 -4.15
N PHE A 263 13.83 6.76 -4.78
CA PHE A 263 13.35 6.18 -6.03
C PHE A 263 14.35 6.34 -7.19
N GLU A 264 14.96 7.52 -7.34
CA GLU A 264 15.96 7.78 -8.39
C GLU A 264 17.16 6.84 -8.29
N GLU A 265 17.71 6.67 -7.08
CA GLU A 265 18.86 5.82 -6.85
C GLU A 265 18.53 4.34 -7.04
N ILE A 266 17.44 3.86 -6.44
CA ILE A 266 17.00 2.45 -6.56
C ILE A 266 16.73 2.09 -8.03
N LEU A 267 15.98 2.90 -8.76
CA LEU A 267 15.65 2.66 -10.17
C LEU A 267 16.84 2.87 -11.12
N GLY A 268 17.88 3.54 -10.67
CA GLY A 268 19.15 3.70 -11.42
C GLY A 268 20.00 2.44 -11.48
N HIS A 269 19.69 1.41 -10.69
CA HIS A 269 20.47 0.17 -10.67
C HIS A 269 20.05 -0.79 -11.79
N PRO A 270 20.99 -1.54 -12.40
CA PRO A 270 20.70 -2.49 -13.47
C PRO A 270 19.65 -3.55 -13.06
N GLY A 271 18.66 -3.77 -13.91
CA GLY A 271 17.65 -4.78 -13.68
C GLY A 271 16.60 -4.43 -12.62
N VAL A 272 16.59 -3.21 -12.09
CA VAL A 272 15.51 -2.74 -11.20
C VAL A 272 14.40 -2.12 -12.02
N VAL A 273 13.16 -2.56 -11.76
CA VAL A 273 11.95 -2.04 -12.42
C VAL A 273 10.89 -1.70 -11.38
N ALA A 274 10.05 -0.69 -11.66
CA ALA A 274 8.87 -0.40 -10.87
C ALA A 274 7.66 -1.16 -11.44
N TRP A 275 6.96 -1.94 -10.59
CA TRP A 275 5.70 -2.60 -10.93
C TRP A 275 4.62 -2.23 -9.93
N ASP A 276 3.38 -2.16 -10.41
CA ASP A 276 2.19 -2.14 -9.57
C ASP A 276 1.85 -3.55 -9.03
N GLY A 277 0.90 -3.62 -8.11
CA GLY A 277 0.51 -4.88 -7.46
C GLY A 277 -0.13 -5.87 -8.42
N ALA A 278 -0.93 -5.41 -9.37
CA ALA A 278 -1.56 -6.26 -10.38
C ALA A 278 -0.50 -6.97 -11.24
N LYS A 279 0.53 -6.25 -11.67
CA LYS A 279 1.63 -6.82 -12.45
C LYS A 279 2.47 -7.83 -11.64
N ILE A 280 2.69 -7.55 -10.35
CA ILE A 280 3.35 -8.49 -9.43
C ILE A 280 2.51 -9.76 -9.28
N LEU A 281 1.20 -9.61 -9.07
CA LEU A 281 0.27 -10.73 -8.97
C LEU A 281 0.28 -11.59 -10.24
N ASP A 282 0.13 -10.98 -11.42
CA ASP A 282 0.10 -11.69 -12.70
C ASP A 282 1.39 -12.47 -12.95
N TRP A 283 2.53 -11.87 -12.65
CA TRP A 283 3.82 -12.55 -12.70
C TRP A 283 3.86 -13.77 -11.76
N TYR A 284 3.39 -13.62 -10.51
CA TYR A 284 3.40 -14.69 -9.52
C TYR A 284 2.49 -15.86 -9.93
N LEU A 285 1.27 -15.56 -10.38
CA LEU A 285 0.32 -16.59 -10.82
C LEU A 285 0.86 -17.38 -12.01
N ALA A 286 1.50 -16.72 -12.96
CA ALA A 286 2.14 -17.40 -14.10
C ALA A 286 3.31 -18.33 -13.70
N GLN A 287 3.93 -18.12 -12.52
CA GLN A 287 4.94 -19.06 -11.99
C GLN A 287 4.29 -20.31 -11.37
N SER A 288 3.13 -20.16 -10.72
CA SER A 288 2.44 -21.28 -10.07
C SER A 288 1.79 -22.24 -11.06
N GLU A 289 1.38 -21.77 -12.23
CA GLU A 289 0.84 -22.61 -13.31
C GLU A 289 1.91 -23.49 -13.99
N ARG A 290 3.20 -23.14 -13.82
CA ARG A 290 4.34 -23.89 -14.40
C ARG A 290 4.93 -24.93 -13.44
N ARG A 291 4.44 -25.01 -12.21
CA ARG A 291 4.85 -25.95 -11.16
C ARG A 291 3.83 -27.08 -10.97
#